data_5c26a62f4b749ba2674b1c79d5648ee8
#
_entry.id   5c26a62f4b749ba2674b1c79d5648ee8
#
_cell.length_a   1.000
_cell.length_b   1.000
_cell.length_c   1.000
_cell.angle_alpha   90.00
_cell.angle_beta   90.00
_cell.angle_gamma   90.00
#
_symmetry.space_group_name_H-M   'P 1'
#
loop_
_entity.id
_entity.type
_entity.pdbx_description
1 polymer ?
#
loop_
_entity_poly.entity_id
_entity_poly.type
_entity_poly.pdbx_seq_one_letter_code
_entity_poly.pdbx_strand_id
1 'polypeptide(L)'
;MCGRYALFRWSQDFAALPGFPSDQQPHWSIAPGASVLLLRQIDQQLQLSRVRWGLTPAWMTDLTRTPAQARAETIAEQPMFREAFRLRRGLLPANGFYEWRGTARKRPYWMTTEGSLMYMAALWEAYPVQGHTYLSAAVVTLPAATLRRPLMLDEAGQAAWLDPETSLETLQALMAQPQPALRERPLATLVNDPRLDGPECLTPA
;
A
#
# COMPACT_ATOMS: atom_id res chain seq x y z
N MET A 1 3.97 -6.09 -11.01
CA MET A 1 3.93 -4.90 -10.12
C MET A 1 2.61 -4.92 -9.37
N CYS A 2 2.63 -4.68 -8.04
CA CYS A 2 1.41 -4.52 -7.25
C CYS A 2 0.67 -3.24 -7.73
N GLY A 3 -0.14 -3.38 -8.76
CA GLY A 3 -0.93 -2.29 -9.35
C GLY A 3 -2.39 -2.35 -8.98
N ARG A 4 -2.79 -3.32 -8.14
CA ARG A 4 -4.15 -3.46 -7.64
C ARG A 4 -4.15 -4.31 -6.37
N TYR A 5 -4.97 -3.94 -5.39
CA TYR A 5 -5.15 -4.70 -4.16
C TYR A 5 -6.61 -4.67 -3.70
N ALA A 6 -6.94 -5.37 -2.62
CA ALA A 6 -8.28 -5.38 -2.07
C ALA A 6 -8.27 -5.20 -0.55
N LEU A 7 -9.30 -4.51 -0.05
CA LEU A 7 -9.64 -4.39 1.36
C LEU A 7 -11.17 -4.53 1.50
N PHE A 8 -11.63 -5.74 1.75
CA PHE A 8 -13.06 -6.07 1.80
C PHE A 8 -13.48 -6.71 3.11
N ARG A 9 -12.51 -7.04 3.98
CA ARG A 9 -12.75 -7.65 5.29
C ARG A 9 -11.74 -7.14 6.31
N TRP A 10 -12.23 -6.80 7.48
CA TRP A 10 -11.44 -6.33 8.64
C TRP A 10 -12.08 -6.80 9.95
N SER A 11 -11.30 -6.78 11.05
CA SER A 11 -11.78 -7.11 12.39
C SER A 11 -12.49 -5.92 13.04
N GLN A 12 -13.20 -6.18 14.14
CA GLN A 12 -13.78 -5.12 14.97
C GLN A 12 -12.68 -4.22 15.57
N ASP A 13 -11.55 -4.79 16.00
CA ASP A 13 -10.43 -4.03 16.54
C ASP A 13 -9.84 -3.07 15.50
N PHE A 14 -9.71 -3.52 14.24
CA PHE A 14 -9.29 -2.64 13.16
C PHE A 14 -10.30 -1.51 12.91
N ALA A 15 -11.59 -1.80 12.96
CA ALA A 15 -12.65 -0.81 12.80
C ALA A 15 -12.78 0.13 14.01
N ALA A 16 -12.25 -0.24 15.16
CA ALA A 16 -12.19 0.60 16.35
C ALA A 16 -11.00 1.57 16.38
N LEU A 17 -10.05 1.44 15.43
CA LEU A 17 -8.92 2.37 15.35
C LEU A 17 -9.40 3.81 15.11
N PRO A 18 -8.76 4.80 15.76
CA PRO A 18 -9.03 6.20 15.50
C PRO A 18 -8.96 6.53 14.01
N GLY A 19 -9.91 7.30 13.53
CA GLY A 19 -9.97 7.70 12.12
C GLY A 19 -10.53 6.65 11.16
N PHE A 20 -11.01 5.49 11.65
CA PHE A 20 -11.73 4.56 10.80
C PHE A 20 -13.04 5.21 10.29
N PRO A 21 -13.26 5.28 8.97
CA PRO A 21 -14.42 5.98 8.44
C PRO A 21 -15.71 5.17 8.66
N SER A 22 -16.76 5.83 9.16
CA SER A 22 -18.07 5.19 9.39
C SER A 22 -18.77 4.71 8.10
N ASP A 23 -18.35 5.25 6.95
CA ASP A 23 -18.87 4.94 5.61
C ASP A 23 -17.92 4.00 4.82
N GLN A 24 -16.93 3.36 5.49
CA GLN A 24 -16.02 2.43 4.81
C GLN A 24 -16.78 1.25 4.22
N GLN A 25 -16.63 1.08 2.92
CA GLN A 25 -17.19 -0.05 2.19
C GLN A 25 -16.10 -1.09 1.85
N PRO A 26 -16.47 -2.36 1.69
CA PRO A 26 -15.60 -3.37 1.12
C PRO A 26 -15.22 -3.03 -0.32
N HIS A 27 -13.93 -3.18 -0.65
CA HIS A 27 -13.40 -3.00 -2.00
C HIS A 27 -12.56 -4.21 -2.41
N TRP A 28 -12.89 -4.80 -3.55
CA TRP A 28 -12.19 -5.97 -4.09
C TRP A 28 -11.18 -5.61 -5.18
N SER A 29 -11.21 -4.38 -5.70
CA SER A 29 -10.39 -3.98 -6.87
C SER A 29 -9.93 -2.53 -6.78
N ILE A 30 -9.10 -2.23 -5.78
CA ILE A 30 -8.54 -0.89 -5.56
C ILE A 30 -7.37 -0.67 -6.52
N ALA A 31 -7.44 0.39 -7.32
CA ALA A 31 -6.41 0.78 -8.28
C ALA A 31 -5.75 2.11 -7.89
N PRO A 32 -4.56 2.44 -8.42
CA PRO A 32 -3.96 3.76 -8.26
C PRO A 32 -4.93 4.89 -8.62
N GLY A 33 -4.90 5.96 -7.85
CA GLY A 33 -5.84 7.08 -7.94
C GLY A 33 -7.03 6.97 -6.99
N ALA A 34 -7.34 5.77 -6.48
CA ALA A 34 -8.43 5.58 -5.51
C ALA A 34 -8.11 6.20 -4.14
N SER A 35 -9.18 6.49 -3.40
CA SER A 35 -9.10 6.80 -1.97
C SER A 35 -8.92 5.51 -1.18
N VAL A 36 -7.91 5.45 -0.30
CA VAL A 36 -7.51 4.27 0.44
C VAL A 36 -7.29 4.59 1.92
N LEU A 37 -7.33 3.58 2.78
CA LEU A 37 -6.96 3.74 4.18
C LEU A 37 -5.45 3.62 4.35
N LEU A 38 -4.87 4.55 5.10
CA LEU A 38 -3.48 4.53 5.54
C LEU A 38 -3.44 4.53 7.06
N LEU A 39 -2.81 3.53 7.66
CA LEU A 39 -2.46 3.53 9.07
C LEU A 39 -1.15 4.29 9.24
N ARG A 40 -1.14 5.31 10.09
CA ARG A 40 0.03 6.13 10.38
C ARG A 40 0.05 6.57 11.83
N GLN A 41 1.21 6.99 12.31
CA GLN A 41 1.36 7.56 13.63
C GLN A 41 1.17 9.08 13.58
N ILE A 42 0.31 9.61 14.44
CA ILE A 42 0.09 11.04 14.65
C ILE A 42 0.06 11.26 16.16
N ASP A 43 0.85 12.20 16.66
CA ASP A 43 0.95 12.52 18.10
C ASP A 43 1.11 11.26 18.97
N GLN A 44 2.00 10.35 18.53
CA GLN A 44 2.30 9.05 19.16
C GLN A 44 1.10 8.07 19.21
N GLN A 45 0.03 8.34 18.48
CA GLN A 45 -1.11 7.44 18.37
C GLN A 45 -1.25 6.90 16.96
N LEU A 46 -1.57 5.62 16.87
CA LEU A 46 -1.92 4.99 15.59
C LEU A 46 -3.33 5.41 15.18
N GLN A 47 -3.47 5.92 13.97
CA GLN A 47 -4.76 6.26 13.42
C GLN A 47 -4.84 6.04 11.92
N LEU A 48 -6.03 5.82 11.44
CA LEU A 48 -6.34 5.67 10.03
C LEU A 48 -6.65 7.03 9.41
N SER A 49 -6.19 7.22 8.19
CA SER A 49 -6.49 8.40 7.38
C SER A 49 -6.88 7.97 5.98
N ARG A 50 -7.87 8.63 5.38
CA ARG A 50 -8.13 8.49 3.96
C ARG A 50 -7.09 9.26 3.17
N VAL A 51 -6.43 8.58 2.23
CA VAL A 51 -5.40 9.17 1.37
C VAL A 51 -5.63 8.74 -0.08
N ARG A 52 -5.15 9.54 -1.03
CA ARG A 52 -5.13 9.13 -2.44
C ARG A 52 -3.96 8.19 -2.70
N TRP A 53 -4.17 7.07 -3.34
CA TRP A 53 -3.09 6.21 -3.79
C TRP A 53 -2.41 6.76 -5.04
N GLY A 54 -1.30 7.44 -4.85
CA GLY A 54 -0.53 8.18 -5.85
C GLY A 54 0.12 9.39 -5.19
N LEU A 55 1.42 9.25 -4.82
CA LEU A 55 2.14 10.21 -3.99
C LEU A 55 2.24 11.59 -4.66
N THR A 56 1.94 12.61 -3.89
CA THR A 56 1.97 14.02 -4.35
C THR A 56 2.66 14.87 -3.29
N PRO A 57 3.99 15.06 -3.37
CA PRO A 57 4.71 15.99 -2.51
C PRO A 57 4.25 17.45 -2.71
N ALA A 58 4.33 18.26 -1.66
CA ALA A 58 3.87 19.65 -1.68
C ALA A 58 4.54 20.53 -2.77
N TRP A 59 5.76 20.20 -3.20
CA TRP A 59 6.51 20.91 -4.24
C TRP A 59 6.11 20.51 -5.68
N MET A 60 5.29 19.46 -5.83
CA MET A 60 4.94 18.93 -7.16
C MET A 60 3.97 19.86 -7.88
N THR A 61 4.30 20.23 -9.10
CA THR A 61 3.46 21.06 -9.98
C THR A 61 2.74 20.26 -11.05
N ASP A 62 3.33 19.15 -11.51
CA ASP A 62 2.73 18.24 -12.50
C ASP A 62 1.97 17.08 -11.80
N LEU A 63 0.69 17.26 -11.57
CA LEU A 63 -0.17 16.29 -10.90
C LEU A 63 -0.57 15.08 -11.77
N THR A 64 -0.12 15.04 -13.02
CA THR A 64 -0.33 13.88 -13.90
C THR A 64 0.62 12.72 -13.58
N ARG A 65 1.73 13.00 -12.87
CA ARG A 65 2.78 12.04 -12.53
C ARG A 65 2.79 11.74 -11.03
N THR A 66 1.74 11.12 -10.53
CA THR A 66 1.63 10.74 -9.12
C THR A 66 1.98 9.25 -8.94
N PRO A 67 3.23 8.91 -8.56
CA PRO A 67 3.66 7.52 -8.46
C PRO A 67 2.88 6.79 -7.36
N ALA A 68 2.29 5.66 -7.73
CA ALA A 68 1.59 4.78 -6.78
C ALA A 68 2.56 3.84 -6.01
N GLN A 69 3.82 3.77 -6.45
CA GLN A 69 4.82 2.85 -5.91
C GLN A 69 6.17 3.55 -5.77
N ALA A 70 6.88 3.24 -4.67
CA ALA A 70 8.25 3.62 -4.40
C ALA A 70 9.13 2.36 -4.38
N ARG A 71 10.27 2.39 -5.05
CA ARG A 71 11.21 1.27 -5.07
C ARG A 71 12.13 1.35 -3.86
N ALA A 72 12.17 0.30 -3.04
CA ALA A 72 13.01 0.25 -1.84
C ALA A 72 14.49 0.51 -2.16
N GLU A 73 14.96 0.06 -3.32
CA GLU A 73 16.37 0.19 -3.73
C GLU A 73 16.83 1.63 -3.93
N THR A 74 15.90 2.54 -4.20
CA THR A 74 16.23 3.95 -4.50
C THR A 74 15.45 4.97 -3.66
N ILE A 75 14.63 4.49 -2.74
CA ILE A 75 13.69 5.31 -1.97
C ILE A 75 14.39 6.39 -1.13
N ALA A 76 15.58 6.08 -0.60
CA ALA A 76 16.37 7.00 0.23
C ALA A 76 17.04 8.13 -0.57
N GLU A 77 17.20 7.96 -1.88
CA GLU A 77 17.97 8.86 -2.74
C GLU A 77 17.07 9.73 -3.62
N GLN A 78 15.96 9.16 -4.10
CA GLN A 78 15.09 9.86 -5.05
C GLN A 78 14.37 11.05 -4.40
N PRO A 79 14.45 12.25 -4.99
CA PRO A 79 13.81 13.46 -4.46
C PRO A 79 12.30 13.30 -4.20
N MET A 80 11.64 12.46 -5.00
CA MET A 80 10.23 12.15 -4.89
C MET A 80 9.86 11.48 -3.55
N PHE A 81 10.78 10.67 -2.99
CA PHE A 81 10.46 9.77 -1.87
C PHE A 81 11.33 9.98 -0.63
N ARG A 82 12.55 10.52 -0.78
CA ARG A 82 13.56 10.54 0.29
C ARG A 82 13.09 11.22 1.57
N GLU A 83 12.31 12.30 1.46
CA GLU A 83 11.82 13.03 2.63
C GLU A 83 10.67 12.28 3.30
N ALA A 84 9.72 11.76 2.50
CA ALA A 84 8.65 10.92 3.01
C ALA A 84 9.18 9.62 3.64
N PHE A 85 10.25 9.03 3.08
CA PHE A 85 10.92 7.87 3.66
C PHE A 85 11.52 8.15 5.04
N ARG A 86 12.05 9.34 5.24
CA ARG A 86 12.61 9.73 6.54
C ARG A 86 11.54 10.06 7.59
N LEU A 87 10.45 10.70 7.20
CA LEU A 87 9.56 11.39 8.15
C LEU A 87 8.09 10.96 8.05
N ARG A 88 7.64 10.41 6.94
CA ARG A 88 6.23 10.19 6.65
C ARG A 88 5.98 8.77 6.13
N ARG A 89 6.10 7.82 7.03
CA ARG A 89 5.87 6.41 6.78
C ARG A 89 4.50 5.99 7.29
N GLY A 90 3.91 5.01 6.65
CA GLY A 90 2.61 4.46 7.00
C GLY A 90 2.43 3.05 6.47
N LEU A 91 1.28 2.46 6.71
CA LEU A 91 0.94 1.11 6.30
C LEU A 91 -0.40 1.13 5.57
N LEU A 92 -0.47 0.49 4.41
CA LEU A 92 -1.72 0.24 3.71
C LEU A 92 -2.26 -1.15 4.08
N PRO A 93 -3.42 -1.23 4.75
CA PRO A 93 -4.05 -2.50 5.06
C PRO A 93 -4.62 -3.13 3.79
N ALA A 94 -4.46 -4.44 3.64
CA ALA A 94 -4.98 -5.21 2.51
C ALA A 94 -5.35 -6.64 2.91
N ASN A 95 -6.35 -7.22 2.27
CA ASN A 95 -6.60 -8.65 2.36
C ASN A 95 -5.74 -9.45 1.37
N GLY A 96 -5.22 -8.78 0.36
CA GLY A 96 -4.32 -9.33 -0.64
C GLY A 96 -4.15 -8.36 -1.80
N PHE A 97 -3.30 -8.73 -2.74
CA PHE A 97 -3.05 -7.94 -3.95
C PHE A 97 -3.07 -8.81 -5.20
N TYR A 98 -3.22 -8.17 -6.34
CA TYR A 98 -3.27 -8.85 -7.64
C TYR A 98 -1.93 -8.74 -8.34
N GLU A 99 -1.57 -9.83 -9.01
CA GLU A 99 -0.42 -9.89 -9.90
C GLU A 99 -0.81 -10.51 -11.22
N TRP A 100 -0.34 -9.93 -12.32
CA TRP A 100 -0.59 -10.43 -13.68
C TRP A 100 0.69 -11.01 -14.25
N ARG A 101 0.67 -12.31 -14.55
CA ARG A 101 1.84 -13.05 -15.07
C ARG A 101 1.57 -13.58 -16.47
N GLY A 102 2.63 -13.70 -17.25
CA GLY A 102 2.62 -14.17 -18.64
C GLY A 102 3.01 -13.07 -19.63
N THR A 103 3.46 -13.46 -20.81
CA THR A 103 3.96 -12.55 -21.86
C THR A 103 2.87 -12.15 -22.85
N ALA A 104 2.18 -13.12 -23.48
CA ALA A 104 1.17 -12.86 -24.51
C ALA A 104 -0.23 -12.62 -23.92
N ARG A 105 -0.63 -13.46 -22.96
CA ARG A 105 -1.90 -13.31 -22.21
C ARG A 105 -1.59 -13.34 -20.74
N LYS A 106 -1.69 -12.17 -20.09
CA LYS A 106 -1.47 -12.06 -18.64
C LYS A 106 -2.63 -12.69 -17.89
N ARG A 107 -2.32 -13.68 -17.05
CA ARG A 107 -3.26 -14.32 -16.14
C ARG A 107 -3.19 -13.61 -14.78
N PRO A 108 -4.33 -13.24 -14.19
CA PRO A 108 -4.37 -12.67 -12.85
C PRO A 108 -4.17 -13.76 -11.78
N TYR A 109 -3.45 -13.40 -10.74
CA TYR A 109 -3.24 -14.19 -9.53
C TYR A 109 -3.61 -13.36 -8.31
N TRP A 110 -4.28 -13.98 -7.36
CA TRP A 110 -4.51 -13.45 -6.02
C TRP A 110 -3.35 -13.83 -5.11
N MET A 111 -2.74 -12.84 -4.50
CA MET A 111 -1.58 -12.99 -3.63
C MET A 111 -1.99 -12.59 -2.21
N THR A 112 -1.81 -13.48 -1.24
CA THR A 112 -2.17 -13.23 0.16
C THR A 112 -1.18 -13.91 1.11
N THR A 113 -1.15 -13.47 2.35
CA THR A 113 -0.46 -14.14 3.46
C THR A 113 -1.41 -15.11 4.17
N GLU A 114 -0.95 -15.78 5.22
CA GLU A 114 -1.81 -16.66 6.03
C GLU A 114 -2.84 -15.91 6.86
N GLY A 115 -2.56 -14.65 7.22
CA GLY A 115 -3.47 -13.80 8.01
C GLY A 115 -4.68 -13.28 7.23
N SER A 116 -5.65 -12.75 7.96
CA SER A 116 -6.84 -12.11 7.38
C SER A 116 -6.57 -10.72 6.81
N LEU A 117 -5.56 -10.03 7.34
CA LEU A 117 -5.14 -8.69 6.95
C LEU A 117 -3.62 -8.65 6.91
N MET A 118 -3.07 -8.09 5.83
CA MET A 118 -1.66 -7.79 5.67
C MET A 118 -1.46 -6.28 5.66
N TYR A 119 -0.26 -5.82 6.03
CA TYR A 119 0.10 -4.43 6.00
C TYR A 119 1.25 -4.22 5.02
N MET A 120 1.01 -3.41 4.01
CA MET A 120 2.01 -3.03 3.01
C MET A 120 2.67 -1.73 3.45
N ALA A 121 3.99 -1.71 3.57
CA ALA A 121 4.72 -0.48 3.87
C ALA A 121 4.46 0.59 2.81
N ALA A 122 4.23 1.80 3.26
CA ALA A 122 3.91 2.94 2.42
C ALA A 122 4.62 4.21 2.89
N LEU A 123 4.75 5.15 1.97
CA LEU A 123 5.11 6.54 2.25
C LEU A 123 3.90 7.41 2.02
N TRP A 124 3.83 8.54 2.73
CA TRP A 124 2.74 9.48 2.52
C TRP A 124 3.24 10.92 2.44
N GLU A 125 2.43 11.76 1.82
CA GLU A 125 2.67 13.19 1.66
C GLU A 125 1.40 13.99 1.91
N ALA A 126 1.60 15.23 2.34
CA ALA A 126 0.56 16.22 2.51
C ALA A 126 0.71 17.31 1.44
N TYR A 127 -0.34 17.55 0.66
CA TYR A 127 -0.37 18.55 -0.39
C TYR A 127 -1.39 19.65 -0.01
N PRO A 128 -0.93 20.85 0.37
CA PRO A 128 -1.81 21.96 0.76
C PRO A 128 -2.38 22.65 -0.49
N VAL A 129 -3.70 22.83 -0.54
CA VAL A 129 -4.41 23.59 -1.58
C VAL A 129 -5.52 24.40 -0.95
N GLN A 130 -5.48 25.72 -1.08
CA GLN A 130 -6.55 26.64 -0.68
C GLN A 130 -7.09 26.39 0.75
N GLY A 131 -6.21 26.15 1.71
CA GLY A 131 -6.58 25.90 3.10
C GLY A 131 -6.97 24.44 3.42
N HIS A 132 -7.04 23.58 2.42
CA HIS A 132 -7.23 22.13 2.60
C HIS A 132 -5.91 21.36 2.44
N THR A 133 -5.77 20.28 3.18
CA THR A 133 -4.61 19.39 3.06
C THR A 133 -5.05 18.05 2.48
N TYR A 134 -4.57 17.73 1.29
CA TYR A 134 -4.81 16.46 0.64
C TYR A 134 -3.69 15.50 0.97
N LEU A 135 -4.05 14.31 1.46
CA LEU A 135 -3.10 13.26 1.78
C LEU A 135 -2.97 12.28 0.60
N SER A 136 -1.77 11.85 0.36
CA SER A 136 -1.46 10.88 -0.70
C SER A 136 -0.42 9.88 -0.23
N ALA A 137 -0.40 8.68 -0.85
CA ALA A 137 0.53 7.63 -0.47
C ALA A 137 1.05 6.83 -1.68
N ALA A 138 2.23 6.23 -1.51
CA ALA A 138 2.79 5.24 -2.42
C ALA A 138 3.20 3.99 -1.66
N VAL A 139 2.93 2.82 -2.23
CA VAL A 139 3.37 1.52 -1.68
C VAL A 139 4.88 1.35 -1.90
N VAL A 140 5.60 0.93 -0.87
CA VAL A 140 7.00 0.53 -1.01
C VAL A 140 7.06 -0.88 -1.61
N THR A 141 7.89 -1.05 -2.63
CA THR A 141 8.00 -2.32 -3.35
C THR A 141 9.43 -2.84 -3.38
N LEU A 142 9.56 -4.15 -3.29
CA LEU A 142 10.81 -4.90 -3.39
C LEU A 142 10.90 -5.66 -4.73
N PRO A 143 12.11 -5.94 -5.23
CA PRO A 143 12.28 -6.88 -6.34
C PRO A 143 11.80 -8.27 -5.93
N ALA A 144 11.24 -9.01 -6.87
CA ALA A 144 10.86 -10.41 -6.72
C ALA A 144 11.28 -11.17 -8.00
N ALA A 145 11.25 -12.49 -7.96
CA ALA A 145 11.79 -13.34 -9.03
C ALA A 145 11.28 -12.99 -10.44
N THR A 146 10.02 -12.60 -10.59
CA THR A 146 9.41 -12.26 -11.88
C THR A 146 8.88 -10.84 -11.97
N LEU A 147 8.47 -10.27 -10.85
CA LEU A 147 7.85 -8.95 -10.75
C LEU A 147 8.26 -8.30 -9.42
N ARG A 148 7.67 -7.17 -9.12
CA ARG A 148 7.85 -6.49 -7.83
C ARG A 148 6.71 -6.86 -6.88
N ARG A 149 7.02 -7.01 -5.59
CA ARG A 149 6.04 -7.24 -4.53
C ARG A 149 6.00 -6.06 -3.54
N PRO A 150 4.89 -5.81 -2.84
CA PRO A 150 4.89 -4.85 -1.74
C PRO A 150 5.83 -5.32 -0.63
N LEU A 151 6.48 -4.38 0.05
CA LEU A 151 7.19 -4.63 1.29
C LEU A 151 6.15 -4.90 2.38
N MET A 152 6.20 -6.08 2.96
CA MET A 152 5.36 -6.48 4.09
C MET A 152 6.23 -6.66 5.33
N LEU A 153 5.73 -6.18 6.44
CA LEU A 153 6.45 -6.18 7.71
C LEU A 153 5.67 -7.00 8.74
N ASP A 154 6.39 -7.73 9.57
CA ASP A 154 5.84 -8.31 10.79
C ASP A 154 5.49 -7.22 11.81
N GLU A 155 4.90 -7.58 12.94
CA GLU A 155 4.42 -6.62 13.93
C GLU A 155 5.55 -5.73 14.47
N ALA A 156 6.72 -6.30 14.76
CA ALA A 156 7.89 -5.54 15.22
C ALA A 156 8.41 -4.58 14.14
N GLY A 157 8.48 -5.05 12.90
CA GLY A 157 8.86 -4.23 11.74
C GLY A 157 7.85 -3.12 11.45
N GLN A 158 6.55 -3.36 11.64
CA GLN A 158 5.51 -2.33 11.51
C GLN A 158 5.69 -1.22 12.55
N ALA A 159 5.93 -1.57 13.82
CA ALA A 159 6.18 -0.61 14.87
C ALA A 159 7.40 0.26 14.55
N ALA A 160 8.52 -0.36 14.19
CA ALA A 160 9.73 0.35 13.81
C ALA A 160 9.56 1.20 12.53
N TRP A 161 8.78 0.72 11.55
CA TRP A 161 8.48 1.47 10.33
C TRP A 161 7.68 2.74 10.60
N LEU A 162 6.74 2.68 11.52
CA LEU A 162 5.85 3.79 11.87
C LEU A 162 6.49 4.81 12.80
N ASP A 163 7.48 4.40 13.60
CA ASP A 163 8.18 5.28 14.54
C ASP A 163 9.05 6.31 13.79
N PRO A 164 8.75 7.62 13.88
CA PRO A 164 9.51 8.66 13.18
C PRO A 164 10.98 8.72 13.60
N GLU A 165 11.33 8.26 14.81
CA GLU A 165 12.68 8.27 15.34
C GLU A 165 13.55 7.09 14.84
N THR A 166 12.96 6.12 14.14
CA THR A 166 13.71 4.98 13.59
C THR A 166 14.80 5.45 12.63
N SER A 167 16.04 5.01 12.89
CA SER A 167 17.19 5.37 12.07
C SER A 167 17.09 4.87 10.62
N LEU A 168 17.73 5.57 9.70
CA LEU A 168 17.78 5.14 8.29
C LEU A 168 18.42 3.76 8.14
N GLU A 169 19.43 3.44 8.94
CA GLU A 169 20.07 2.13 8.95
C GLU A 169 19.07 1.02 9.33
N THR A 170 18.30 1.23 10.40
CA THR A 170 17.25 0.29 10.82
C THR A 170 16.18 0.14 9.72
N LEU A 171 15.74 1.23 9.10
CA LEU A 171 14.77 1.18 8.00
C LEU A 171 15.31 0.40 6.80
N GLN A 172 16.58 0.57 6.46
CA GLN A 172 17.23 -0.20 5.38
C GLN A 172 17.32 -1.69 5.74
N ALA A 173 17.67 -2.01 7.00
CA ALA A 173 17.70 -3.39 7.49
C ALA A 173 16.32 -4.04 7.44
N LEU A 174 15.24 -3.33 7.79
CA LEU A 174 13.85 -3.81 7.66
C LEU A 174 13.49 -4.16 6.21
N MET A 175 13.89 -3.31 5.26
CA MET A 175 13.63 -3.57 3.84
C MET A 175 14.42 -4.76 3.28
N ALA A 176 15.54 -5.12 3.90
CA ALA A 176 16.37 -6.26 3.52
C ALA A 176 15.95 -7.58 4.18
N GLN A 177 15.01 -7.57 5.12
CA GLN A 177 14.54 -8.78 5.80
C GLN A 177 13.83 -9.74 4.85
N PRO A 178 13.89 -11.07 5.13
CA PRO A 178 13.09 -12.05 4.42
C PRO A 178 11.61 -11.69 4.46
N GLN A 179 10.98 -11.73 3.30
CA GLN A 179 9.56 -11.40 3.19
C GLN A 179 8.68 -12.62 3.48
N PRO A 180 7.48 -12.44 4.07
CA PRO A 180 6.57 -13.54 4.34
C PRO A 180 6.23 -14.32 3.06
N ALA A 181 6.06 -15.61 3.19
CA ALA A 181 5.59 -16.46 2.09
C ALA A 181 4.19 -16.02 1.64
N LEU A 182 3.98 -16.01 0.34
CA LEU A 182 2.69 -15.70 -0.26
C LEU A 182 1.99 -16.98 -0.68
N ARG A 183 0.70 -17.04 -0.38
CA ARG A 183 -0.22 -17.98 -1.01
C ARG A 183 -0.69 -17.39 -2.33
N GLU A 184 -0.62 -18.19 -3.36
CA GLU A 184 -0.96 -17.79 -4.73
C GLU A 184 -2.17 -18.56 -5.21
N ARG A 185 -3.13 -17.88 -5.81
CA ARG A 185 -4.29 -18.51 -6.43
C ARG A 185 -4.53 -17.90 -7.81
N PRO A 186 -4.53 -18.70 -8.88
CA PRO A 186 -4.91 -18.21 -10.20
C PRO A 186 -6.39 -17.82 -10.21
N LEU A 187 -6.70 -16.74 -10.91
CA LEU A 187 -8.04 -16.18 -11.00
C LEU A 187 -8.57 -16.23 -12.43
N ALA A 188 -9.89 -16.26 -12.55
CA ALA A 188 -10.60 -15.96 -13.78
C ALA A 188 -10.30 -14.53 -14.25
N THR A 189 -10.46 -14.28 -15.55
CA THR A 189 -10.13 -12.98 -16.16
C THR A 189 -11.12 -11.86 -15.84
N LEU A 190 -12.16 -12.13 -15.06
CA LEU A 190 -13.17 -11.14 -14.67
C LEU A 190 -12.54 -9.88 -14.03
N VAL A 191 -11.51 -10.06 -13.19
CA VAL A 191 -10.79 -8.96 -12.54
C VAL A 191 -10.01 -8.07 -13.53
N ASN A 192 -9.90 -8.45 -14.79
CA ASN A 192 -9.30 -7.59 -15.82
C ASN A 192 -10.19 -6.40 -16.18
N ASP A 193 -11.52 -6.48 -15.96
CA ASP A 193 -12.37 -5.29 -16.08
C ASP A 193 -12.07 -4.33 -14.91
N PRO A 194 -11.54 -3.13 -15.20
CA PRO A 194 -11.18 -2.18 -14.15
C PRO A 194 -12.39 -1.56 -13.43
N ARG A 195 -13.62 -1.75 -13.96
CA ARG A 195 -14.86 -1.27 -13.35
C ARG A 195 -15.42 -2.26 -12.34
N LEU A 196 -14.97 -3.53 -12.39
CA LEU A 196 -15.43 -4.56 -11.48
C LEU A 196 -14.80 -4.34 -10.09
N ASP A 197 -15.65 -4.17 -9.08
CA ASP A 197 -15.24 -4.04 -7.66
C ASP A 197 -16.22 -4.83 -6.78
N GLY A 198 -16.27 -6.12 -6.98
CA GLY A 198 -17.12 -7.07 -6.26
C GLY A 198 -16.39 -8.37 -5.97
N PRO A 199 -17.01 -9.28 -5.18
CA PRO A 199 -16.42 -10.57 -4.84
C PRO A 199 -16.06 -11.44 -6.06
N GLU A 200 -16.65 -11.17 -7.22
CA GLU A 200 -16.35 -11.85 -8.50
C GLU A 200 -14.90 -11.62 -8.95
N CYS A 201 -14.24 -10.54 -8.48
CA CYS A 201 -12.82 -10.31 -8.71
C CYS A 201 -11.95 -11.48 -8.22
N LEU A 202 -12.43 -12.24 -7.23
CA LEU A 202 -11.72 -13.37 -6.63
C LEU A 202 -12.18 -14.74 -7.15
N THR A 203 -12.94 -14.80 -8.24
CA THR A 203 -13.36 -16.06 -8.86
C THR A 203 -12.12 -16.86 -9.29
N PRO A 204 -11.98 -18.12 -8.85
CA PRO A 204 -10.88 -18.99 -9.29
C PRO A 204 -10.91 -19.24 -10.82
N ALA A 205 -9.70 -19.52 -11.38
CA ALA A 205 -9.55 -19.88 -12.80
C ALA A 205 -10.02 -21.30 -13.09
#